data_f91c4844bc79ac02a893bbd5085aa4f8
#
_entry.id   f91c4844bc79ac02a893bbd5085aa4f8
#
_cell.length_a   1.000
_cell.length_b   1.000
_cell.length_c   1.000
_cell.angle_alpha   90.00
_cell.angle_beta   90.00
_cell.angle_gamma   90.00
#
_symmetry.space_group_name_H-M   'P 1'
#
loop_
_entity.id
_entity.type
_entity.pdbx_description
1 polymer ?
#
loop_
_entity_poly.entity_id
_entity_poly.type
_entity_poly.pdbx_seq_one_letter_code
_entity_poly.pdbx_strand_id
1 'polypeptide(L)'
;MSGTLALAKAEISRLRRNKRYLIFTVALPVMFYLVFGKSKTIGYGVSFAAFYMVGMAAFGAFSGAFNNNTIRISQERKDGWIRQLRLTPLPANSYVVAKILASMVTTVPSIVIVFLLGRFYGGVQMAAWKWVVCLLAIWIGTLIFAALAVALGYKLDPDSVQPVTIVVFFFFSIFGGLWFPLSGALQKFGEFTPTYQVVKITTDVIGQGTVALVNVIGIVVWFAIFVALATFAVRSTAETV
;
A
#
# COMPACT_ATOMS: atom_id res chain seq x y z
N MET A 1 8.71 -16.06 18.91
CA MET A 1 7.55 -15.23 18.55
C MET A 1 7.44 -13.95 19.39
N SER A 2 7.78 -13.94 20.67
CA SER A 2 7.74 -12.74 21.53
C SER A 2 8.59 -11.58 21.04
N GLY A 3 9.82 -11.84 20.58
CA GLY A 3 10.75 -10.81 20.12
C GLY A 3 10.31 -10.09 18.85
N THR A 4 9.77 -10.82 17.84
CA THR A 4 9.24 -10.23 16.60
C THR A 4 8.03 -9.32 16.89
N LEU A 5 7.14 -9.74 17.81
CA LEU A 5 6.00 -8.92 18.22
C LEU A 5 6.44 -7.68 19.01
N ALA A 6 7.46 -7.80 19.85
CA ALA A 6 8.04 -6.65 20.55
C ALA A 6 8.62 -5.63 19.55
N LEU A 7 9.35 -6.11 18.54
CA LEU A 7 9.87 -5.26 17.46
C LEU A 7 8.76 -4.59 16.66
N ALA A 8 7.69 -5.33 16.30
CA ALA A 8 6.53 -4.78 15.61
C ALA A 8 5.82 -3.69 16.45
N LYS A 9 5.64 -3.91 17.76
CA LYS A 9 5.07 -2.88 18.66
C LYS A 9 5.95 -1.63 18.73
N ALA A 10 7.27 -1.80 18.79
CA ALA A 10 8.21 -0.68 18.78
C ALA A 10 8.10 0.12 17.46
N GLU A 11 8.03 -0.56 16.31
CA GLU A 11 7.84 0.07 15.00
C GLU A 11 6.51 0.83 14.90
N ILE A 12 5.40 0.22 15.35
CA ILE A 12 4.07 0.88 15.38
C ILE A 12 4.13 2.12 16.27
N SER A 13 4.71 2.02 17.46
CA SER A 13 4.85 3.16 18.38
C SER A 13 5.67 4.29 17.78
N ARG A 14 6.76 3.96 17.09
CA ARG A 14 7.62 4.92 16.39
C ARG A 14 6.89 5.62 15.26
N LEU A 15 6.11 4.88 14.45
CA LEU A 15 5.29 5.46 13.37
C LEU A 15 4.16 6.35 13.91
N ARG A 16 3.48 5.95 15.00
CA ARG A 16 2.45 6.79 15.64
C ARG A 16 3.01 8.11 16.18
N ARG A 17 4.25 8.12 16.62
CA ARG A 17 4.92 9.35 17.12
C ARG A 17 5.38 10.27 15.99
N ASN A 18 5.51 9.76 14.77
CA ASN A 18 5.85 10.55 13.60
C ASN A 18 4.60 11.23 13.01
N LYS A 19 4.21 12.35 13.64
CA LYS A 19 3.01 13.13 13.24
C LYS A 19 3.07 13.58 11.77
N ARG A 20 4.26 13.96 11.28
CA ARG A 20 4.43 14.38 9.87
C ARG A 20 4.06 13.26 8.93
N TYR A 21 4.57 12.06 9.17
CA TYR A 21 4.24 10.88 8.36
C TYR A 21 2.73 10.60 8.34
N LEU A 22 2.09 10.55 9.52
CA LEU A 22 0.64 10.28 9.61
C LEU A 22 -0.18 11.35 8.89
N ILE A 23 0.19 12.63 9.07
CA ILE A 23 -0.51 13.74 8.40
C ILE A 23 -0.40 13.60 6.88
N PHE A 24 0.79 13.41 6.33
CA PHE A 24 0.96 13.32 4.87
C PHE A 24 0.31 12.06 4.26
N THR A 25 0.38 10.92 4.97
CA THR A 25 -0.23 9.67 4.51
C THR A 25 -1.77 9.75 4.46
N VAL A 26 -2.38 10.56 5.34
CA VAL A 26 -3.83 10.73 5.40
C VAL A 26 -4.28 12.02 4.70
N ALA A 27 -3.57 13.13 4.86
CA ALA A 27 -4.01 14.43 4.38
C ALA A 27 -4.10 14.49 2.85
N LEU A 28 -3.12 13.93 2.12
CA LEU A 28 -3.13 13.94 0.66
C LEU A 28 -4.34 13.19 0.07
N PRO A 29 -4.61 11.92 0.39
CA PRO A 29 -5.80 11.24 -0.13
C PRO A 29 -7.10 11.89 0.31
N VAL A 30 -7.17 12.41 1.54
CA VAL A 30 -8.32 13.17 2.03
C VAL A 30 -8.54 14.44 1.21
N MET A 31 -7.50 15.23 1.01
CA MET A 31 -7.56 16.48 0.23
C MET A 31 -8.02 16.19 -1.21
N PHE A 32 -7.40 15.21 -1.87
CA PHE A 32 -7.81 14.81 -3.22
C PHE A 32 -9.27 14.34 -3.26
N TYR A 33 -9.70 13.54 -2.28
CA TYR A 33 -11.08 13.12 -2.22
C TYR A 33 -12.06 14.29 -2.02
N LEU A 34 -11.73 15.25 -1.17
CA LEU A 34 -12.58 16.44 -0.95
C LEU A 34 -12.69 17.31 -2.20
N VAL A 35 -11.60 17.44 -2.96
CA VAL A 35 -11.57 18.29 -4.17
C VAL A 35 -12.28 17.61 -5.35
N PHE A 36 -12.01 16.33 -5.59
CA PHE A 36 -12.44 15.64 -6.81
C PHE A 36 -13.56 14.61 -6.60
N GLY A 37 -13.80 14.14 -5.38
CA GLY A 37 -14.72 13.04 -5.10
C GLY A 37 -16.20 13.30 -5.40
N LYS A 38 -16.62 14.55 -5.62
CA LYS A 38 -18.00 14.93 -5.98
C LYS A 38 -18.26 15.03 -7.48
N SER A 39 -17.34 14.61 -8.34
CA SER A 39 -17.60 14.59 -9.79
C SER A 39 -18.79 13.68 -10.13
N LYS A 40 -19.60 14.11 -11.10
CA LYS A 40 -20.79 13.35 -11.56
C LYS A 40 -20.47 12.28 -12.61
N THR A 41 -19.20 12.07 -12.93
CA THR A 41 -18.77 11.07 -13.90
C THR A 41 -18.99 9.65 -13.37
N ILE A 42 -19.19 8.69 -14.25
CA ILE A 42 -19.29 7.26 -13.91
C ILE A 42 -17.93 6.61 -14.18
N GLY A 43 -17.42 5.83 -13.23
CA GLY A 43 -16.17 5.08 -13.36
C GLY A 43 -16.38 3.58 -13.17
N TYR A 44 -16.07 2.75 -14.15
CA TYR A 44 -16.21 1.28 -14.11
C TYR A 44 -17.62 0.80 -13.69
N GLY A 45 -18.68 1.51 -14.11
CA GLY A 45 -20.05 1.14 -13.78
C GLY A 45 -20.50 1.51 -12.35
N VAL A 46 -19.70 2.27 -11.62
CA VAL A 46 -20.03 2.81 -10.30
C VAL A 46 -19.99 4.33 -10.30
N SER A 47 -20.61 4.97 -9.28
CA SER A 47 -20.49 6.43 -9.16
C SER A 47 -19.03 6.83 -9.00
N PHE A 48 -18.65 7.99 -9.59
CA PHE A 48 -17.26 8.48 -9.47
C PHE A 48 -16.86 8.68 -8.00
N ALA A 49 -17.79 9.11 -7.16
CA ALA A 49 -17.53 9.24 -5.72
C ALA A 49 -17.11 7.92 -5.07
N ALA A 50 -17.75 6.80 -5.44
CA ALA A 50 -17.40 5.47 -4.93
C ALA A 50 -16.08 4.96 -5.54
N PHE A 51 -15.88 5.14 -6.84
CA PHE A 51 -14.62 4.82 -7.51
C PHE A 51 -13.45 5.59 -6.89
N TYR A 52 -13.60 6.91 -6.78
CA TYR A 52 -12.54 7.77 -6.27
C TYR A 52 -12.27 7.57 -4.78
N MET A 53 -13.29 7.17 -4.00
CA MET A 53 -13.14 6.77 -2.60
C MET A 53 -12.19 5.57 -2.47
N VAL A 54 -12.41 4.49 -3.21
CA VAL A 54 -11.53 3.31 -3.13
C VAL A 54 -10.15 3.61 -3.70
N GLY A 55 -10.06 4.41 -4.77
CA GLY A 55 -8.80 4.87 -5.35
C GLY A 55 -7.96 5.66 -4.35
N MET A 56 -8.53 6.65 -3.67
CA MET A 56 -7.82 7.48 -2.69
C MET A 56 -7.52 6.74 -1.39
N ALA A 57 -8.39 5.83 -0.94
CA ALA A 57 -8.10 4.95 0.18
C ALA A 57 -6.90 4.03 -0.12
N ALA A 58 -6.86 3.44 -1.33
CA ALA A 58 -5.74 2.62 -1.79
C ALA A 58 -4.46 3.46 -1.95
N PHE A 59 -4.55 4.68 -2.51
CA PHE A 59 -3.43 5.60 -2.63
C PHE A 59 -2.77 5.88 -1.28
N GLY A 60 -3.54 6.25 -0.26
CA GLY A 60 -3.02 6.51 1.08
C GLY A 60 -2.41 5.28 1.73
N ALA A 61 -3.09 4.13 1.63
CA ALA A 61 -2.61 2.88 2.21
C ALA A 61 -1.31 2.38 1.54
N PHE A 62 -1.27 2.36 0.20
CA PHE A 62 -0.10 1.88 -0.55
C PHE A 62 1.08 2.84 -0.43
N SER A 63 0.84 4.16 -0.49
CA SER A 63 1.88 5.17 -0.27
C SER A 63 2.50 5.03 1.12
N GLY A 64 1.68 4.86 2.16
CA GLY A 64 2.15 4.66 3.52
C GLY A 64 2.97 3.38 3.70
N ALA A 65 2.53 2.28 3.09
CA ALA A 65 3.24 1.00 3.15
C ALA A 65 4.54 1.00 2.32
N PHE A 66 4.58 1.72 1.21
CA PHE A 66 5.68 1.70 0.26
C PHE A 66 6.74 2.77 0.57
N ASN A 67 6.40 4.05 0.34
CA ASN A 67 7.39 5.13 0.39
C ASN A 67 8.12 5.21 1.73
N ASN A 68 7.36 5.21 2.83
CA ASN A 68 7.96 5.34 4.14
C ASN A 68 8.87 4.16 4.52
N ASN A 69 8.43 2.92 4.22
CA ASN A 69 9.25 1.76 4.55
C ASN A 69 10.50 1.68 3.69
N THR A 70 10.41 1.96 2.38
CA THR A 70 11.56 1.93 1.48
C THR A 70 12.64 2.90 1.96
N ILE A 71 12.26 4.15 2.23
CA ILE A 71 13.19 5.20 2.70
C ILE A 71 13.79 4.80 4.04
N ARG A 72 12.97 4.34 4.98
CA ARG A 72 13.44 3.94 6.32
C ARG A 72 14.36 2.72 6.29
N ILE A 73 14.04 1.70 5.50
CA ILE A 73 14.89 0.50 5.39
C ILE A 73 16.25 0.87 4.81
N SER A 74 16.29 1.72 3.77
CA SER A 74 17.53 2.20 3.19
C SER A 74 18.38 2.97 4.24
N GLN A 75 17.75 3.89 4.99
CA GLN A 75 18.44 4.65 6.02
C GLN A 75 18.91 3.77 7.18
N GLU A 76 18.05 2.91 7.73
CA GLU A 76 18.38 1.99 8.82
C GLU A 76 19.50 0.99 8.44
N ARG A 77 19.58 0.63 7.15
CA ARG A 77 20.69 -0.16 6.61
C ARG A 77 22.00 0.63 6.64
N LYS A 78 22.00 1.88 6.14
CA LYS A 78 23.17 2.77 6.16
C LYS A 78 23.66 3.05 7.56
N ASP A 79 22.74 3.25 8.51
CA ASP A 79 23.03 3.53 9.93
C ASP A 79 23.51 2.28 10.69
N GLY A 80 23.57 1.11 10.05
CA GLY A 80 24.01 -0.14 10.68
C GLY A 80 22.97 -0.78 11.62
N TRP A 81 21.74 -0.24 11.70
CA TRP A 81 20.68 -0.77 12.58
C TRP A 81 20.35 -2.23 12.31
N ILE A 82 20.28 -2.62 11.04
CA ILE A 82 20.00 -4.01 10.66
C ILE A 82 21.12 -4.93 11.13
N ARG A 83 22.38 -4.47 11.08
CA ARG A 83 23.54 -5.21 11.60
C ARG A 83 23.47 -5.38 13.10
N GLN A 84 23.09 -4.35 13.85
CA GLN A 84 22.89 -4.44 15.31
C GLN A 84 21.79 -5.43 15.68
N LEU A 85 20.68 -5.46 14.91
CA LEU A 85 19.60 -6.44 15.14
C LEU A 85 20.05 -7.89 14.94
N ARG A 86 20.99 -8.14 14.04
CA ARG A 86 21.55 -9.50 13.83
C ARG A 86 22.39 -10.01 15.01
N LEU A 87 22.87 -9.12 15.87
CA LEU A 87 23.56 -9.50 17.11
C LEU A 87 22.62 -9.88 18.25
N THR A 88 21.33 -9.69 18.06
CA THR A 88 20.30 -10.10 19.02
C THR A 88 19.76 -11.51 18.69
N PRO A 89 19.16 -12.23 19.67
CA PRO A 89 18.62 -13.57 19.45
C PRO A 89 17.29 -13.54 18.66
N LEU A 90 17.11 -12.57 17.76
CA LEU A 90 15.93 -12.45 16.91
C LEU A 90 16.10 -13.30 15.64
N PRO A 91 15.04 -14.00 15.19
CA PRO A 91 15.04 -14.65 13.89
C PRO A 91 15.38 -13.66 12.76
N ALA A 92 16.13 -14.10 11.76
CA ALA A 92 16.63 -13.23 10.66
C ALA A 92 15.51 -12.45 9.95
N ASN A 93 14.32 -13.04 9.85
CA ASN A 93 13.17 -12.40 9.18
C ASN A 93 12.35 -11.48 10.09
N SER A 94 12.68 -11.39 11.39
CA SER A 94 11.88 -10.62 12.36
C SER A 94 11.75 -9.15 11.98
N TYR A 95 12.82 -8.56 11.43
CA TYR A 95 12.83 -7.18 10.98
C TYR A 95 11.82 -6.92 9.85
N VAL A 96 11.86 -7.77 8.81
CA VAL A 96 10.95 -7.65 7.66
C VAL A 96 9.48 -7.85 8.09
N VAL A 97 9.22 -8.89 8.88
CA VAL A 97 7.88 -9.16 9.41
C VAL A 97 7.37 -8.01 10.27
N ALA A 98 8.22 -7.44 11.13
CA ALA A 98 7.84 -6.28 11.95
C ALA A 98 7.50 -5.05 11.10
N LYS A 99 8.24 -4.77 10.02
CA LYS A 99 7.94 -3.68 9.08
C LYS A 99 6.61 -3.88 8.37
N ILE A 100 6.34 -5.10 7.89
CA ILE A 100 5.07 -5.44 7.23
C ILE A 100 3.90 -5.27 8.20
N LEU A 101 3.98 -5.84 9.41
CA LEU A 101 2.93 -5.72 10.41
C LEU A 101 2.69 -4.27 10.84
N ALA A 102 3.75 -3.50 11.02
CA ALA A 102 3.64 -2.08 11.35
C ALA A 102 2.94 -1.30 10.22
N SER A 103 3.26 -1.58 8.95
CA SER A 103 2.58 -0.97 7.80
C SER A 103 1.10 -1.28 7.78
N MET A 104 0.73 -2.55 7.97
CA MET A 104 -0.68 -2.97 7.99
C MET A 104 -1.49 -2.21 9.04
N VAL A 105 -0.94 -2.02 10.24
CA VAL A 105 -1.62 -1.28 11.31
C VAL A 105 -1.71 0.21 10.99
N THR A 106 -0.65 0.81 10.48
CA THR A 106 -0.58 2.27 10.27
C THR A 106 -1.31 2.76 9.03
N THR A 107 -1.66 1.87 8.09
CA THR A 107 -2.45 2.23 6.90
C THR A 107 -3.97 2.21 7.14
N VAL A 108 -4.45 1.50 8.16
CA VAL A 108 -5.88 1.42 8.48
C VAL A 108 -6.55 2.80 8.67
N PRO A 109 -5.97 3.76 9.43
CA PRO A 109 -6.58 5.08 9.59
C PRO A 109 -6.82 5.81 8.27
N SER A 110 -5.90 5.70 7.30
CA SER A 110 -6.07 6.33 5.98
C SER A 110 -7.27 5.74 5.23
N ILE A 111 -7.41 4.41 5.21
CA ILE A 111 -8.54 3.73 4.57
C ILE A 111 -9.85 4.16 5.22
N VAL A 112 -9.92 4.08 6.57
CA VAL A 112 -11.14 4.37 7.34
C VAL A 112 -11.58 5.82 7.15
N ILE A 113 -10.65 6.78 7.24
CA ILE A 113 -10.99 8.21 7.11
C ILE A 113 -11.52 8.51 5.70
N VAL A 114 -10.89 7.99 4.64
CA VAL A 114 -11.37 8.19 3.28
C VAL A 114 -12.73 7.51 3.05
N PHE A 115 -12.97 6.33 3.65
CA PHE A 115 -14.27 5.66 3.57
C PHE A 115 -15.37 6.46 4.30
N LEU A 116 -15.07 7.02 5.47
CA LEU A 116 -16.01 7.90 6.19
C LEU A 116 -16.33 9.15 5.35
N LEU A 117 -15.34 9.76 4.72
CA LEU A 117 -15.57 10.86 3.79
C LEU A 117 -16.41 10.43 2.59
N GLY A 118 -16.16 9.25 2.03
CA GLY A 118 -17.00 8.67 0.97
C GLY A 118 -18.45 8.55 1.38
N ARG A 119 -18.69 8.06 2.60
CA ARG A 119 -20.05 7.91 3.17
C ARG A 119 -20.73 9.24 3.41
N PHE A 120 -20.08 10.15 4.15
CA PHE A 120 -20.72 11.36 4.66
C PHE A 120 -20.62 12.55 3.70
N TYR A 121 -19.50 12.71 3.00
CA TYR A 121 -19.28 13.82 2.07
C TYR A 121 -19.60 13.45 0.63
N GLY A 122 -19.17 12.26 0.17
CA GLY A 122 -19.38 11.77 -1.20
C GLY A 122 -20.78 11.20 -1.44
N GLY A 123 -21.56 10.94 -0.38
CA GLY A 123 -22.89 10.35 -0.48
C GLY A 123 -22.89 8.88 -0.94
N VAL A 124 -21.77 8.19 -0.82
CA VAL A 124 -21.65 6.78 -1.22
C VAL A 124 -22.53 5.90 -0.34
N GLN A 125 -23.43 5.16 -0.94
CA GLN A 125 -24.31 4.22 -0.25
C GLN A 125 -24.10 2.81 -0.82
N MET A 126 -23.80 1.87 0.04
CA MET A 126 -23.66 0.46 -0.30
C MET A 126 -23.94 -0.42 0.93
N ALA A 127 -24.22 -1.71 0.68
CA ALA A 127 -24.45 -2.67 1.77
C ALA A 127 -23.22 -2.79 2.68
N ALA A 128 -23.44 -3.05 3.97
CA ALA A 128 -22.39 -3.07 4.99
C ALA A 128 -21.23 -4.04 4.65
N TRP A 129 -21.54 -5.23 4.10
CA TRP A 129 -20.54 -6.19 3.71
C TRP A 129 -19.59 -5.67 2.60
N LYS A 130 -20.07 -4.82 1.67
CA LYS A 130 -19.25 -4.23 0.60
C LYS A 130 -18.17 -3.30 1.18
N TRP A 131 -18.49 -2.54 2.23
CA TRP A 131 -17.51 -1.71 2.96
C TRP A 131 -16.38 -2.57 3.54
N VAL A 132 -16.75 -3.69 4.17
CA VAL A 132 -15.77 -4.60 4.77
C VAL A 132 -14.88 -5.24 3.71
N VAL A 133 -15.47 -5.74 2.62
CA VAL A 133 -14.71 -6.39 1.56
C VAL A 133 -13.76 -5.40 0.86
N CYS A 134 -14.22 -4.17 0.56
CA CYS A 134 -13.37 -3.13 -0.02
C CYS A 134 -12.22 -2.74 0.92
N LEU A 135 -12.50 -2.58 2.23
CA LEU A 135 -11.46 -2.32 3.22
C LEU A 135 -10.43 -3.45 3.24
N LEU A 136 -10.86 -4.69 3.32
CA LEU A 136 -9.98 -5.86 3.35
C LEU A 136 -9.16 -6.00 2.06
N ALA A 137 -9.76 -5.77 0.89
CA ALA A 137 -9.05 -5.84 -0.39
C ALA A 137 -7.91 -4.80 -0.46
N ILE A 138 -8.18 -3.55 -0.07
CA ILE A 138 -7.17 -2.49 -0.02
C ILE A 138 -6.12 -2.83 1.05
N TRP A 139 -6.54 -3.27 2.23
CA TRP A 139 -5.65 -3.57 3.34
C TRP A 139 -4.70 -4.74 3.02
N ILE A 140 -5.22 -5.82 2.43
CA ILE A 140 -4.40 -6.94 1.93
C ILE A 140 -3.48 -6.47 0.79
N GLY A 141 -3.97 -5.61 -0.11
CA GLY A 141 -3.17 -5.00 -1.16
C GLY A 141 -1.94 -4.24 -0.64
N THR A 142 -1.97 -3.73 0.60
CA THR A 142 -0.78 -3.08 1.20
C THR A 142 0.40 -4.02 1.38
N LEU A 143 0.16 -5.33 1.52
CA LEU A 143 1.22 -6.34 1.64
C LEU A 143 2.13 -6.38 0.41
N ILE A 144 1.54 -6.21 -0.78
CA ILE A 144 2.28 -6.18 -2.05
C ILE A 144 3.29 -5.05 -2.04
N PHE A 145 2.83 -3.85 -1.66
CA PHE A 145 3.68 -2.65 -1.60
C PHE A 145 4.66 -2.67 -0.43
N ALA A 146 4.30 -3.30 0.68
CA ALA A 146 5.24 -3.52 1.79
C ALA A 146 6.38 -4.48 1.39
N ALA A 147 6.09 -5.53 0.61
CA ALA A 147 7.12 -6.43 0.08
C ALA A 147 8.04 -5.71 -0.92
N LEU A 148 7.48 -4.92 -1.85
CA LEU A 148 8.26 -4.10 -2.77
C LEU A 148 9.14 -3.07 -2.03
N ALA A 149 8.62 -2.48 -0.94
CA ALA A 149 9.37 -1.56 -0.09
C ALA A 149 10.61 -2.22 0.51
N VAL A 150 10.51 -3.47 0.95
CA VAL A 150 11.67 -4.23 1.45
C VAL A 150 12.68 -4.45 0.33
N ALA A 151 12.23 -4.89 -0.86
CA ALA A 151 13.12 -5.14 -1.98
C ALA A 151 13.94 -3.90 -2.36
N LEU A 152 13.27 -2.76 -2.54
CA LEU A 152 13.94 -1.52 -2.94
C LEU A 152 14.74 -0.89 -1.78
N GLY A 153 14.24 -0.95 -0.54
CA GLY A 153 14.95 -0.42 0.63
C GLY A 153 16.28 -1.13 0.91
N TYR A 154 16.40 -2.41 0.55
CA TYR A 154 17.66 -3.15 0.63
C TYR A 154 18.62 -2.88 -0.52
N LYS A 155 18.14 -2.42 -1.67
CA LYS A 155 18.96 -2.20 -2.88
C LYS A 155 19.34 -0.75 -3.12
N LEU A 156 18.49 0.19 -2.73
CA LEU A 156 18.69 1.62 -2.99
C LEU A 156 19.47 2.29 -1.85
N ASP A 157 20.30 3.24 -2.22
CA ASP A 157 20.99 4.09 -1.26
C ASP A 157 20.09 5.23 -0.78
N PRO A 158 20.30 5.77 0.45
CA PRO A 158 19.47 6.83 1.01
C PRO A 158 19.34 8.09 0.15
N ASP A 159 20.36 8.38 -0.66
CA ASP A 159 20.36 9.58 -1.52
C ASP A 159 19.46 9.41 -2.77
N SER A 160 19.33 8.18 -3.26
CA SER A 160 18.53 7.85 -4.45
C SER A 160 17.16 7.27 -4.14
N VAL A 161 16.93 6.79 -2.92
CA VAL A 161 15.72 6.04 -2.56
C VAL A 161 14.44 6.88 -2.70
N GLN A 162 14.46 8.15 -2.29
CA GLN A 162 13.27 8.98 -2.31
C GLN A 162 12.76 9.27 -3.73
N PRO A 163 13.58 9.78 -4.69
CA PRO A 163 13.12 10.01 -6.05
C PRO A 163 12.67 8.71 -6.73
N VAL A 164 13.39 7.60 -6.54
CA VAL A 164 13.02 6.30 -7.15
C VAL A 164 11.67 5.81 -6.61
N THR A 165 11.44 5.87 -5.29
CA THR A 165 10.17 5.44 -4.72
C THR A 165 9.00 6.28 -5.18
N ILE A 166 9.18 7.60 -5.33
CA ILE A 166 8.14 8.48 -5.86
C ILE A 166 7.76 8.06 -7.28
N VAL A 167 8.75 7.90 -8.16
CA VAL A 167 8.52 7.50 -9.56
C VAL A 167 7.82 6.15 -9.65
N VAL A 168 8.32 5.13 -8.93
CA VAL A 168 7.73 3.80 -8.91
C VAL A 168 6.30 3.81 -8.36
N PHE A 169 6.06 4.56 -7.28
CA PHE A 169 4.74 4.67 -6.69
C PHE A 169 3.74 5.35 -7.63
N PHE A 170 4.12 6.47 -8.26
CA PHE A 170 3.25 7.15 -9.22
C PHE A 170 3.01 6.31 -10.47
N PHE A 171 4.00 5.55 -10.93
CA PHE A 171 3.82 4.59 -12.02
C PHE A 171 2.69 3.61 -11.70
N PHE A 172 2.77 2.89 -10.59
CA PHE A 172 1.72 1.96 -10.20
C PHE A 172 0.38 2.65 -9.86
N SER A 173 0.42 3.87 -9.33
CA SER A 173 -0.77 4.63 -8.97
C SER A 173 -1.56 5.09 -10.20
N ILE A 174 -0.88 5.62 -11.22
CA ILE A 174 -1.50 6.12 -12.46
C ILE A 174 -1.93 4.95 -13.34
N PHE A 175 -1.01 4.05 -13.66
CA PHE A 175 -1.28 2.90 -14.53
C PHE A 175 -2.14 1.82 -13.83
N GLY A 176 -2.27 1.86 -12.52
CA GLY A 176 -3.22 1.04 -11.78
C GLY A 176 -4.61 1.64 -11.64
N GLY A 177 -4.85 2.86 -12.16
CA GLY A 177 -6.18 3.47 -12.19
C GLY A 177 -6.67 3.99 -10.83
N LEU A 178 -5.78 4.45 -9.93
CA LEU A 178 -6.22 5.06 -8.66
C LEU A 178 -6.85 6.44 -8.84
N TRP A 179 -6.46 7.16 -9.90
CA TRP A 179 -6.81 8.56 -10.11
C TRP A 179 -8.03 8.73 -11.02
N PHE A 180 -8.11 7.91 -12.03
CA PHE A 180 -9.18 7.95 -13.04
C PHE A 180 -9.41 6.55 -13.61
N PRO A 181 -10.62 6.26 -14.08
CA PRO A 181 -10.92 5.01 -14.77
C PRO A 181 -10.09 4.89 -16.04
N LEU A 182 -9.36 3.78 -16.17
CA LEU A 182 -8.57 3.51 -17.36
C LEU A 182 -9.47 3.01 -18.51
N SER A 183 -9.11 3.34 -19.74
CA SER A 183 -9.80 2.89 -20.94
C SER A 183 -8.83 2.59 -22.08
N GLY A 184 -9.27 1.80 -23.05
CA GLY A 184 -8.50 1.47 -24.25
C GLY A 184 -7.16 0.80 -23.95
N ALA A 185 -6.09 1.29 -24.56
CA ALA A 185 -4.73 0.75 -24.41
C ALA A 185 -4.20 0.86 -22.98
N LEU A 186 -4.51 1.97 -22.27
CA LEU A 186 -4.10 2.17 -20.89
C LEU A 186 -4.73 1.16 -19.94
N GLN A 187 -5.97 0.77 -20.19
CA GLN A 187 -6.62 -0.28 -19.40
C GLN A 187 -5.92 -1.62 -19.58
N LYS A 188 -5.66 -2.03 -20.83
CA LYS A 188 -4.94 -3.29 -21.12
C LYS A 188 -3.58 -3.35 -20.41
N PHE A 189 -2.85 -2.23 -20.42
CA PHE A 189 -1.60 -2.15 -19.68
C PHE A 189 -1.81 -2.20 -18.15
N GLY A 190 -2.81 -1.47 -17.67
CA GLY A 190 -3.19 -1.42 -16.26
C GLY A 190 -3.52 -2.79 -15.68
N GLU A 191 -4.20 -3.64 -16.45
CA GLU A 191 -4.59 -5.00 -16.06
C GLU A 191 -3.42 -5.86 -15.59
N PHE A 192 -2.20 -5.54 -15.99
CA PHE A 192 -0.98 -6.20 -15.51
C PHE A 192 -0.44 -5.61 -14.21
N THR A 193 -0.99 -4.51 -13.69
CA THR A 193 -0.46 -3.86 -12.48
C THR A 193 -1.16 -4.37 -11.20
N PRO A 194 -0.43 -4.49 -10.07
CA PRO A 194 -1.04 -4.93 -8.81
C PRO A 194 -2.10 -3.96 -8.30
N THR A 195 -1.93 -2.68 -8.57
CA THR A 195 -2.86 -1.64 -8.15
C THR A 195 -4.21 -1.77 -8.86
N TYR A 196 -4.19 -2.04 -10.17
CA TYR A 196 -5.40 -2.27 -10.95
C TYR A 196 -6.22 -3.44 -10.40
N GLN A 197 -5.56 -4.54 -10.04
CA GLN A 197 -6.24 -5.71 -9.48
C GLN A 197 -7.04 -5.35 -8.23
N VAL A 198 -6.47 -4.54 -7.33
CA VAL A 198 -7.17 -4.09 -6.12
C VAL A 198 -8.31 -3.13 -6.45
N VAL A 199 -8.08 -2.15 -7.35
CA VAL A 199 -9.13 -1.22 -7.80
C VAL A 199 -10.27 -1.97 -8.47
N LYS A 200 -9.95 -2.92 -9.32
CA LYS A 200 -10.96 -3.72 -10.04
C LYS A 200 -11.80 -4.57 -9.09
N ILE A 201 -11.17 -5.27 -8.12
CA ILE A 201 -11.90 -6.00 -7.09
C ILE A 201 -12.86 -5.08 -6.34
N THR A 202 -12.39 -3.92 -5.88
CA THR A 202 -13.23 -3.02 -5.09
C THR A 202 -14.37 -2.42 -5.90
N THR A 203 -14.13 -2.05 -7.16
CA THR A 203 -15.17 -1.51 -8.05
C THR A 203 -16.18 -2.57 -8.46
N ASP A 204 -15.77 -3.80 -8.74
CA ASP A 204 -16.68 -4.91 -9.04
C ASP A 204 -17.55 -5.27 -7.83
N VAL A 205 -17.00 -5.28 -6.63
CA VAL A 205 -17.76 -5.48 -5.38
C VAL A 205 -18.82 -4.39 -5.20
N ILE A 206 -18.45 -3.12 -5.44
CA ILE A 206 -19.40 -2.00 -5.30
C ILE A 206 -20.49 -2.09 -6.36
N GLY A 207 -20.14 -2.30 -7.63
CA GLY A 207 -21.08 -2.33 -8.76
C GLY A 207 -21.91 -3.62 -8.80
N GLN A 208 -21.24 -4.74 -9.01
CA GLN A 208 -21.88 -6.02 -9.29
C GLN A 208 -22.02 -6.92 -8.05
N GLY A 209 -21.30 -6.63 -6.97
CA GLY A 209 -21.25 -7.51 -5.78
C GLY A 209 -20.45 -8.78 -6.01
N THR A 210 -19.57 -8.83 -6.99
CA THR A 210 -18.77 -9.99 -7.38
C THR A 210 -17.28 -9.71 -7.23
N VAL A 211 -16.49 -10.77 -7.10
CA VAL A 211 -15.03 -10.71 -7.14
C VAL A 211 -14.55 -11.64 -8.24
N ALA A 212 -13.93 -11.08 -9.27
CA ALA A 212 -13.36 -11.89 -10.35
C ALA A 212 -12.09 -12.61 -9.84
N LEU A 213 -12.07 -13.93 -9.98
CA LEU A 213 -10.97 -14.79 -9.53
C LEU A 213 -9.62 -14.39 -10.17
N VAL A 214 -9.64 -13.93 -11.41
CA VAL A 214 -8.43 -13.47 -12.12
C VAL A 214 -7.73 -12.34 -11.40
N ASN A 215 -8.48 -11.40 -10.81
CA ASN A 215 -7.90 -10.28 -10.06
C ASN A 215 -7.30 -10.74 -8.71
N VAL A 216 -7.93 -11.72 -8.07
CA VAL A 216 -7.37 -12.34 -6.84
C VAL A 216 -6.07 -13.08 -7.15
N ILE A 217 -6.03 -13.85 -8.22
CA ILE A 217 -4.82 -14.53 -8.71
C ILE A 217 -3.73 -13.49 -9.01
N GLY A 218 -4.09 -12.39 -9.69
CA GLY A 218 -3.17 -11.30 -9.98
C GLY A 218 -2.53 -10.70 -8.72
N ILE A 219 -3.29 -10.48 -7.66
CA ILE A 219 -2.79 -10.02 -6.35
C ILE A 219 -1.79 -11.04 -5.77
N VAL A 220 -2.14 -12.33 -5.78
CA VAL A 220 -1.27 -13.40 -5.24
C VAL A 220 0.04 -13.50 -6.04
N VAL A 221 -0.04 -13.44 -7.36
CA VAL A 221 1.14 -13.47 -8.24
C VAL A 221 2.06 -12.28 -7.98
N TRP A 222 1.53 -11.06 -7.92
CA TRP A 222 2.33 -9.88 -7.64
C TRP A 222 2.95 -9.91 -6.23
N PHE A 223 2.19 -10.39 -5.25
CA PHE A 223 2.72 -10.57 -3.90
C PHE A 223 3.88 -11.57 -3.90
N ALA A 224 3.72 -12.72 -4.57
CA ALA A 224 4.79 -13.72 -4.70
C ALA A 224 6.04 -13.16 -5.40
N ILE A 225 5.87 -12.41 -6.50
CA ILE A 225 6.97 -11.75 -7.22
C ILE A 225 7.73 -10.79 -6.29
N PHE A 226 7.02 -9.90 -5.57
CA PHE A 226 7.68 -8.91 -4.73
C PHE A 226 8.28 -9.52 -3.46
N VAL A 227 7.71 -10.59 -2.93
CA VAL A 227 8.33 -11.36 -1.84
C VAL A 227 9.61 -12.06 -2.33
N ALA A 228 9.60 -12.63 -3.53
CA ALA A 228 10.80 -13.21 -4.13
C ALA A 228 11.90 -12.15 -4.33
N LEU A 229 11.56 -10.97 -4.85
CA LEU A 229 12.48 -9.85 -4.99
C LEU A 229 13.01 -9.36 -3.63
N ALA A 230 12.14 -9.27 -2.62
CA ALA A 230 12.53 -8.89 -1.27
C ALA A 230 13.50 -9.91 -0.66
N THR A 231 13.21 -11.19 -0.77
CA THR A 231 14.08 -12.25 -0.24
C THR A 231 15.44 -12.28 -0.94
N PHE A 232 15.45 -12.10 -2.26
CA PHE A 232 16.69 -11.97 -3.02
C PHE A 232 17.51 -10.75 -2.57
N ALA A 233 16.87 -9.58 -2.43
CA ALA A 233 17.53 -8.36 -2.00
C ALA A 233 18.14 -8.49 -0.59
N VAL A 234 17.41 -9.11 0.35
CA VAL A 234 17.89 -9.34 1.71
C VAL A 234 19.09 -10.30 1.73
N ARG A 235 19.02 -11.40 0.99
CA ARG A 235 20.12 -12.40 0.91
C ARG A 235 21.37 -11.83 0.27
N SER A 236 21.26 -11.20 -0.90
CA SER A 236 22.41 -10.62 -1.60
C SER A 236 23.13 -9.49 -0.82
N THR A 237 22.42 -8.79 0.06
CA THR A 237 23.02 -7.78 0.93
C THR A 237 23.65 -8.41 2.19
N ALA A 238 23.23 -9.63 2.56
CA ALA A 238 23.83 -10.36 3.68
C ALA A 238 25.21 -10.93 3.36
N GLU A 239 25.46 -11.23 2.08
CA GLU A 239 26.72 -11.81 1.59
C GLU A 239 27.85 -10.77 1.37
N THR A 240 27.47 -9.48 1.30
CA THR A 240 28.41 -8.36 1.04
C THR A 240 28.86 -7.63 2.32
N VAL A 241 28.49 -8.12 3.50
CA VAL A 241 28.86 -7.58 4.83
C VAL A 241 29.52 -8.66 5.65
#